data_12d54a476b754570fc91063572fc43b7
#
_entry.id   12d54a476b754570fc91063572fc43b7
#
_cell.length_a   1.000
_cell.length_b   1.000
_cell.length_c   1.000
_cell.angle_alpha   90.00
_cell.angle_beta   90.00
_cell.angle_gamma   90.00
#
_symmetry.space_group_name_H-M   'P 1'
#
loop_
_entity.id
_entity.type
_entity.pdbx_description
1 polymer ?
#
loop_
_entity_poly.entity_id
_entity_poly.type
_entity_poly.pdbx_seq_one_letter_code
_entity_poly.pdbx_strand_id
1 'polypeptide(L)'
;MDTELLKTFLEVSRTRHFGRAAEALYLTQSAVSFRIRQLENQLGVNLFTRHRNNIRLTPAGEKLLPYAETLMNTWQAARKEVAHTSRHNEFSIGASASLWECMLSQWLTRLYRSHEHLQFEARIAQRQSLVKQLHERQLDLLITTEAPKMDEFSSQIVGQFGLALYASEPSMMKADLTYLRLEWGPDFQQHEAGLIAPDDVPQLTTCSAEIACQQLPLLKGCTWLPARWADTKAGLHTVIDSTTISRPLYAIWLQNSDKQSQIKDLLKINIME
;
A
#
# COMPACT_ATOMS: atom_id res chain seq x y z
N MET A 1 -2.50 10.89 29.27
CA MET A 1 -3.19 9.66 28.79
C MET A 1 -2.16 8.55 28.78
N ASP A 2 -2.45 7.40 29.37
CA ASP A 2 -1.50 6.28 29.44
C ASP A 2 -1.68 5.38 28.21
N THR A 3 -0.70 5.38 27.32
CA THR A 3 -0.71 4.59 26.08
C THR A 3 -0.76 3.08 26.33
N GLU A 4 -0.30 2.63 27.51
CA GLU A 4 -0.35 1.22 27.88
C GLU A 4 -1.79 0.73 28.18
N LEU A 5 -2.67 1.62 28.62
CA LEU A 5 -4.09 1.32 28.79
C LEU A 5 -4.77 1.11 27.43
N LEU A 6 -4.50 2.00 26.46
CA LEU A 6 -5.03 1.87 25.10
C LEU A 6 -4.51 0.63 24.41
N LYS A 7 -3.20 0.34 24.52
CA LYS A 7 -2.60 -0.89 23.99
C LYS A 7 -3.27 -2.14 24.55
N THR A 8 -3.55 -2.13 25.85
CA THR A 8 -4.24 -3.23 26.53
C THR A 8 -5.68 -3.37 26.04
N PHE A 9 -6.39 -2.25 25.86
CA PHE A 9 -7.75 -2.24 25.32
C PHE A 9 -7.80 -2.82 23.91
N LEU A 10 -6.90 -2.41 23.01
CA LEU A 10 -6.81 -2.92 21.64
C LEU A 10 -6.53 -4.43 21.62
N GLU A 11 -5.62 -4.90 22.45
CA GLU A 11 -5.27 -6.32 22.48
C GLU A 11 -6.42 -7.19 23.05
N VAL A 12 -7.14 -6.72 24.09
CA VAL A 12 -8.35 -7.40 24.59
C VAL A 12 -9.46 -7.38 23.53
N SER A 13 -9.62 -6.29 22.79
CA SER A 13 -10.59 -6.18 21.69
C SER A 13 -10.31 -7.19 20.58
N ARG A 14 -9.04 -7.38 20.23
CA ARG A 14 -8.56 -8.31 19.19
C ARG A 14 -8.73 -9.76 19.61
N THR A 15 -8.28 -10.11 20.82
CA THR A 15 -8.24 -11.49 21.30
C THR A 15 -9.56 -11.96 21.88
N ARG A 16 -10.43 -11.03 22.28
CA ARG A 16 -11.71 -11.26 23.00
C ARG A 16 -11.54 -12.15 24.23
N HIS A 17 -10.35 -12.15 24.84
CA HIS A 17 -10.00 -12.99 25.97
C HIS A 17 -8.87 -12.39 26.81
N PHE A 18 -9.13 -12.12 28.09
CA PHE A 18 -8.16 -11.48 28.98
C PHE A 18 -6.84 -12.29 29.13
N GLY A 19 -6.94 -13.62 29.21
CA GLY A 19 -5.76 -14.48 29.31
C GLY A 19 -4.88 -14.42 28.07
N ARG A 20 -5.49 -14.54 26.86
CA ARG A 20 -4.73 -14.43 25.60
C ARG A 20 -4.13 -13.04 25.39
N ALA A 21 -4.86 -11.99 25.79
CA ALA A 21 -4.33 -10.65 25.78
C ALA A 21 -3.14 -10.48 26.73
N ALA A 22 -3.20 -11.13 27.91
CA ALA A 22 -2.12 -11.12 28.87
C ALA A 22 -0.86 -11.82 28.32
N GLU A 23 -1.01 -12.98 27.72
CA GLU A 23 0.08 -13.70 27.02
C GLU A 23 0.72 -12.83 25.94
N ALA A 24 -0.10 -12.24 25.05
CA ALA A 24 0.40 -11.38 23.96
C ALA A 24 1.11 -10.11 24.44
N LEU A 25 0.73 -9.60 25.62
CA LEU A 25 1.34 -8.41 26.23
C LEU A 25 2.45 -8.72 27.24
N TYR A 26 2.76 -9.99 27.46
CA TYR A 26 3.71 -10.46 28.50
C TYR A 26 3.33 -9.95 29.89
N LEU A 27 2.03 -9.98 30.20
CA LEU A 27 1.45 -9.55 31.48
C LEU A 27 0.68 -10.68 32.16
N THR A 28 0.33 -10.48 33.44
CA THR A 28 -0.65 -11.35 34.11
C THR A 28 -2.06 -10.94 33.73
N GLN A 29 -3.01 -11.91 33.77
CA GLN A 29 -4.43 -11.61 33.50
C GLN A 29 -5.00 -10.57 34.47
N SER A 30 -4.54 -10.57 35.75
CA SER A 30 -4.91 -9.56 36.75
C SER A 30 -4.45 -8.16 36.35
N ALA A 31 -3.22 -8.04 35.81
CA ALA A 31 -2.70 -6.75 35.33
C ALA A 31 -3.50 -6.22 34.13
N VAL A 32 -3.83 -7.07 33.15
CA VAL A 32 -4.70 -6.70 32.04
C VAL A 32 -6.08 -6.26 32.53
N SER A 33 -6.68 -7.02 33.45
CA SER A 33 -8.01 -6.67 34.03
C SER A 33 -7.94 -5.36 34.83
N PHE A 34 -6.84 -5.08 35.50
CA PHE A 34 -6.61 -3.82 36.22
C PHE A 34 -6.51 -2.64 35.23
N ARG A 35 -5.70 -2.76 34.17
CA ARG A 35 -5.54 -1.71 33.15
C ARG A 35 -6.86 -1.38 32.45
N ILE A 36 -7.67 -2.40 32.12
CA ILE A 36 -9.00 -2.18 31.53
C ILE A 36 -9.90 -1.41 32.49
N ARG A 37 -9.98 -1.83 33.75
CA ARG A 37 -10.76 -1.09 34.77
C ARG A 37 -10.29 0.35 34.94
N GLN A 38 -9.00 0.58 34.92
CA GLN A 38 -8.42 1.91 35.01
C GLN A 38 -8.85 2.79 33.83
N LEU A 39 -8.86 2.25 32.61
CA LEU A 39 -9.33 2.95 31.41
C LEU A 39 -10.84 3.25 31.49
N GLU A 40 -11.64 2.24 31.89
CA GLU A 40 -13.09 2.37 32.10
C GLU A 40 -13.40 3.44 33.15
N ASN A 41 -12.66 3.49 34.24
CA ASN A 41 -12.80 4.52 35.29
C ASN A 41 -12.45 5.92 34.79
N GLN A 42 -11.39 6.06 33.96
CA GLN A 42 -11.02 7.36 33.38
C GLN A 42 -12.09 7.88 32.41
N LEU A 43 -12.78 6.99 31.70
CA LEU A 43 -13.83 7.34 30.74
C LEU A 43 -15.22 7.38 31.36
N GLY A 44 -15.39 6.88 32.58
CA GLY A 44 -16.69 6.81 33.27
C GLY A 44 -17.68 5.82 32.68
N VAL A 45 -17.22 4.91 31.80
CA VAL A 45 -18.07 3.93 31.11
C VAL A 45 -17.39 2.58 30.98
N ASN A 46 -18.18 1.49 30.97
CA ASN A 46 -17.64 0.16 30.68
C ASN A 46 -17.41 0.00 29.17
N LEU A 47 -16.25 -0.53 28.82
CA LEU A 47 -15.86 -0.78 27.41
C LEU A 47 -16.12 -2.23 26.98
N PHE A 48 -16.21 -3.15 27.95
CA PHE A 48 -16.49 -4.56 27.69
C PHE A 48 -17.67 -5.07 28.50
N THR A 49 -18.45 -5.94 27.87
CA THR A 49 -19.45 -6.79 28.55
C THR A 49 -18.81 -8.14 28.84
N ARG A 50 -19.07 -8.69 30.05
CA ARG A 50 -18.54 -9.99 30.51
C ARG A 50 -19.71 -10.98 30.60
N HIS A 51 -19.89 -11.80 29.58
CA HIS A 51 -20.78 -12.96 29.65
C HIS A 51 -19.94 -14.25 29.72
N ARG A 52 -20.23 -15.11 30.70
CA ARG A 52 -19.68 -16.47 31.00
C ARG A 52 -18.71 -17.11 29.99
N ASN A 53 -17.70 -16.58 29.46
CA ASN A 53 -16.71 -16.99 28.45
C ASN A 53 -16.69 -16.18 27.16
N ASN A 54 -17.45 -15.09 27.04
CA ASN A 54 -17.45 -14.27 25.84
C ASN A 54 -17.30 -12.79 26.22
N ILE A 55 -16.18 -12.19 25.82
CA ILE A 55 -15.91 -10.77 26.02
C ILE A 55 -16.29 -10.06 24.74
N ARG A 56 -17.19 -9.09 24.84
CA ARG A 56 -17.62 -8.26 23.72
C ARG A 56 -17.45 -6.78 24.07
N LEU A 57 -17.19 -5.99 23.06
CA LEU A 57 -17.23 -4.53 23.22
C LEU A 57 -18.66 -4.07 23.56
N THR A 58 -18.75 -3.07 24.41
CA THR A 58 -19.97 -2.26 24.55
C THR A 58 -20.07 -1.28 23.38
N PRO A 59 -21.24 -0.63 23.17
CA PRO A 59 -21.32 0.48 22.20
C PRO A 59 -20.30 1.60 22.45
N ALA A 60 -19.91 1.84 23.71
CA ALA A 60 -18.84 2.77 24.06
C ALA A 60 -17.45 2.23 23.64
N GLY A 61 -17.20 0.92 23.83
CA GLY A 61 -15.98 0.26 23.37
C GLY A 61 -15.85 0.27 21.85
N GLU A 62 -16.94 0.03 21.13
CA GLU A 62 -16.96 0.10 19.65
C GLU A 62 -16.64 1.51 19.14
N LYS A 63 -17.17 2.53 19.80
CA LYS A 63 -16.84 3.93 19.47
C LYS A 63 -15.41 4.30 19.80
N LEU A 64 -14.85 3.78 20.89
CA LEU A 64 -13.46 4.06 21.29
C LEU A 64 -12.44 3.39 20.36
N LEU A 65 -12.77 2.24 19.80
CA LEU A 65 -11.83 1.40 19.03
C LEU A 65 -11.07 2.17 17.94
N PRO A 66 -11.73 2.87 17.00
CA PRO A 66 -11.03 3.61 15.95
C PRO A 66 -10.17 4.76 16.48
N TYR A 67 -10.60 5.41 17.55
CA TYR A 67 -9.81 6.47 18.20
C TYR A 67 -8.56 5.88 18.89
N ALA A 68 -8.70 4.75 19.58
CA ALA A 68 -7.58 4.09 20.23
C ALA A 68 -6.52 3.64 19.21
N GLU A 69 -6.93 3.09 18.06
CA GLU A 69 -6.04 2.73 16.95
C GLU A 69 -5.31 3.96 16.41
N THR A 70 -6.04 5.04 16.14
CA THR A 70 -5.46 6.30 15.62
C THR A 70 -4.45 6.90 16.60
N LEU A 71 -4.77 6.96 17.89
CA LEU A 71 -3.88 7.48 18.93
C LEU A 71 -2.62 6.63 19.08
N MET A 72 -2.72 5.31 19.04
CA MET A 72 -1.56 4.42 19.11
C MET A 72 -0.66 4.55 17.89
N ASN A 73 -1.25 4.65 16.69
CA ASN A 73 -0.52 4.86 15.46
C ASN A 73 0.20 6.21 15.45
N THR A 74 -0.49 7.28 15.87
CA THR A 74 0.09 8.63 16.00
C THR A 74 1.23 8.65 17.01
N TRP A 75 1.05 7.97 18.15
CA TRP A 75 2.12 7.87 19.17
C TRP A 75 3.34 7.10 18.66
N GLN A 76 3.13 6.00 17.92
CA GLN A 76 4.22 5.24 17.30
C GLN A 76 4.94 6.07 16.24
N ALA A 77 4.20 6.83 15.43
CA ALA A 77 4.78 7.75 14.45
C ALA A 77 5.62 8.82 15.14
N ALA A 78 5.08 9.48 16.17
CA ALA A 78 5.81 10.49 16.95
C ALA A 78 7.07 9.93 17.60
N ARG A 79 7.01 8.72 18.17
CA ARG A 79 8.20 8.04 18.75
C ARG A 79 9.25 7.75 17.68
N LYS A 80 8.84 7.30 16.50
CA LYS A 80 9.76 7.10 15.38
C LYS A 80 10.38 8.43 14.95
N GLU A 81 9.58 9.46 14.76
CA GLU A 81 10.03 10.80 14.35
C GLU A 81 11.04 11.38 15.34
N VAL A 82 10.78 11.29 16.64
CA VAL A 82 11.72 11.70 17.70
C VAL A 82 12.98 10.83 17.73
N ALA A 83 12.85 9.52 17.57
CA ALA A 83 13.99 8.61 17.48
C ALA A 83 14.80 8.82 16.19
N HIS A 84 14.14 9.26 15.12
CA HIS A 84 14.74 9.58 13.82
C HIS A 84 15.36 10.97 13.75
N THR A 85 15.27 11.79 14.80
CA THR A 85 16.02 13.06 14.88
C THR A 85 17.54 12.84 14.69
N SER A 86 18.01 11.60 14.87
CA SER A 86 19.39 11.16 14.57
C SER A 86 19.57 10.54 13.17
N ARG A 87 18.48 10.36 12.39
CA ARG A 87 18.51 9.65 11.08
C ARG A 87 17.90 10.51 9.98
N HIS A 88 18.47 11.68 9.77
CA HIS A 88 18.09 12.61 8.68
C HIS A 88 18.23 12.00 7.26
N ASN A 89 18.72 10.78 7.16
CA ASN A 89 19.10 10.15 5.89
C ASN A 89 18.17 9.01 5.44
N GLU A 90 17.12 8.66 6.20
CA GLU A 90 16.14 7.63 5.76
C GLU A 90 15.02 8.25 4.93
N PHE A 91 14.69 7.61 3.80
CA PHE A 91 13.62 8.04 2.91
C PHE A 91 12.80 6.84 2.42
N SER A 92 11.50 6.82 2.73
CA SER A 92 10.61 5.70 2.39
C SER A 92 9.75 6.02 1.16
N ILE A 93 9.79 5.12 0.18
CA ILE A 93 9.03 5.21 -1.07
C ILE A 93 8.09 4.01 -1.17
N GLY A 94 6.80 4.26 -1.37
CA GLY A 94 5.77 3.23 -1.53
C GLY A 94 5.18 3.21 -2.92
N ALA A 95 4.93 2.00 -3.45
CA ALA A 95 4.18 1.80 -4.68
C ALA A 95 3.62 0.37 -4.74
N SER A 96 2.77 0.07 -5.75
CA SER A 96 2.35 -1.28 -6.06
C SER A 96 3.52 -2.13 -6.58
N ALA A 97 3.39 -3.47 -6.50
CA ALA A 97 4.41 -4.38 -7.02
C ALA A 97 4.68 -4.12 -8.52
N SER A 98 3.64 -4.00 -9.33
CA SER A 98 3.75 -3.73 -10.77
C SER A 98 4.53 -2.45 -11.09
N LEU A 99 4.34 -1.37 -10.32
CA LEU A 99 5.10 -0.13 -10.51
C LEU A 99 6.57 -0.31 -10.13
N TRP A 100 6.85 -1.00 -9.02
CA TRP A 100 8.23 -1.32 -8.62
C TRP A 100 8.95 -2.16 -9.67
N GLU A 101 8.33 -3.24 -10.14
CA GLU A 101 8.91 -4.17 -11.10
C GLU A 101 9.16 -3.50 -12.46
N CYS A 102 8.18 -2.71 -12.94
CA CYS A 102 8.24 -2.18 -14.30
C CYS A 102 9.00 -0.85 -14.44
N MET A 103 9.14 -0.05 -13.38
CA MET A 103 9.64 1.32 -13.50
C MET A 103 10.54 1.76 -12.34
N LEU A 104 10.07 1.56 -11.09
CA LEU A 104 10.69 2.22 -9.96
C LEU A 104 12.00 1.59 -9.50
N SER A 105 12.25 0.31 -9.78
CA SER A 105 13.53 -0.34 -9.47
C SER A 105 14.71 0.33 -10.19
N GLN A 106 14.53 0.72 -11.44
CA GLN A 106 15.56 1.44 -12.21
C GLN A 106 15.72 2.88 -11.69
N TRP A 107 14.60 3.55 -11.38
CA TRP A 107 14.64 4.87 -10.77
C TRP A 107 15.35 4.85 -9.41
N LEU A 108 15.07 3.87 -8.57
CA LEU A 108 15.75 3.70 -7.27
C LEU A 108 17.28 3.56 -7.45
N THR A 109 17.73 2.84 -8.48
CA THR A 109 19.16 2.73 -8.80
C THR A 109 19.78 4.09 -9.13
N ARG A 110 19.05 4.96 -9.85
CA ARG A 110 19.51 6.31 -10.15
C ARG A 110 19.51 7.21 -8.90
N LEU A 111 18.49 7.06 -8.04
CA LEU A 111 18.44 7.77 -6.75
C LEU A 111 19.68 7.45 -5.88
N TYR A 112 20.05 6.18 -5.76
CA TYR A 112 21.25 5.78 -5.01
C TYR A 112 22.53 6.42 -5.54
N ARG A 113 22.68 6.50 -6.87
CA ARG A 113 23.87 7.12 -7.49
C ARG A 113 23.95 8.62 -7.26
N SER A 114 22.82 9.30 -7.13
CA SER A 114 22.75 10.76 -6.97
C SER A 114 22.68 11.20 -5.50
N HIS A 115 22.28 10.29 -4.60
CA HIS A 115 22.04 10.60 -3.19
C HIS A 115 22.62 9.49 -2.29
N GLU A 116 23.93 9.27 -2.40
CA GLU A 116 24.67 8.22 -1.68
C GLU A 116 24.53 8.30 -0.14
N HIS A 117 24.21 9.48 0.39
CA HIS A 117 24.01 9.71 1.81
C HIS A 117 22.64 9.27 2.32
N LEU A 118 21.67 8.96 1.41
CA LEU A 118 20.33 8.55 1.76
C LEU A 118 20.20 7.04 1.88
N GLN A 119 19.45 6.62 2.88
CA GLN A 119 19.00 5.23 3.06
C GLN A 119 17.57 5.11 2.56
N PHE A 120 17.35 4.40 1.47
CA PHE A 120 16.01 4.23 0.90
C PHE A 120 15.32 2.98 1.46
N GLU A 121 14.06 3.14 1.86
CA GLU A 121 13.15 2.04 2.17
C GLU A 121 12.12 1.91 1.04
N ALA A 122 12.16 0.82 0.28
CA ALA A 122 11.18 0.50 -0.75
C ALA A 122 10.01 -0.30 -0.16
N ARG A 123 8.80 0.24 -0.19
CA ARG A 123 7.60 -0.42 0.34
C ARG A 123 6.67 -0.86 -0.78
N ILE A 124 6.28 -2.12 -0.72
CA ILE A 124 5.34 -2.73 -1.66
C ILE A 124 4.05 -3.07 -0.89
N ALA A 125 2.96 -2.44 -1.27
CA ALA A 125 1.64 -2.75 -0.73
C ALA A 125 0.53 -2.24 -1.67
N GLN A 126 -0.71 -2.61 -1.35
CA GLN A 126 -1.88 -2.05 -2.03
C GLN A 126 -2.01 -0.54 -1.71
N ARG A 127 -2.51 0.22 -2.70
CA ARG A 127 -2.64 1.68 -2.62
C ARG A 127 -3.32 2.17 -1.34
N GLN A 128 -4.41 1.53 -0.92
CA GLN A 128 -5.14 1.92 0.30
C GLN A 128 -4.27 1.85 1.56
N SER A 129 -3.46 0.79 1.67
CA SER A 129 -2.50 0.64 2.77
C SER A 129 -1.39 1.69 2.72
N LEU A 130 -0.89 2.00 1.51
CA LEU A 130 0.17 3.01 1.33
C LEU A 130 -0.36 4.43 1.62
N VAL A 131 -1.59 4.77 1.22
CA VAL A 131 -2.24 6.04 1.56
C VAL A 131 -2.40 6.18 3.07
N LYS A 132 -2.81 5.11 3.76
CA LYS A 132 -2.87 5.09 5.23
C LYS A 132 -1.49 5.32 5.85
N GLN A 133 -0.45 4.64 5.36
CA GLN A 133 0.93 4.82 5.84
C GLN A 133 1.45 6.25 5.59
N LEU A 134 1.08 6.85 4.45
CA LEU A 134 1.42 8.24 4.13
C LEU A 134 0.75 9.21 5.12
N HIS A 135 -0.55 9.03 5.39
CA HIS A 135 -1.31 9.81 6.37
C HIS A 135 -0.73 9.66 7.78
N GLU A 136 -0.33 8.45 8.18
CA GLU A 136 0.28 8.14 9.48
C GLU A 136 1.78 8.51 9.57
N ARG A 137 2.33 9.22 8.57
CA ARG A 137 3.75 9.61 8.48
C ARG A 137 4.73 8.42 8.56
N GLN A 138 4.27 7.24 8.15
CA GLN A 138 5.09 6.03 8.06
C GLN A 138 5.72 5.86 6.68
N LEU A 139 5.25 6.64 5.70
CA LEU A 139 5.73 6.69 4.33
C LEU A 139 5.99 8.15 3.96
N ASP A 140 7.10 8.44 3.28
CA ASP A 140 7.45 9.79 2.87
C ASP A 140 6.89 10.15 1.50
N LEU A 141 6.92 9.19 0.56
CA LEU A 141 6.53 9.38 -0.83
C LEU A 141 5.76 8.17 -1.35
N LEU A 142 4.60 8.40 -1.93
CA LEU A 142 3.79 7.40 -2.62
C LEU A 142 3.84 7.65 -4.13
N ILE A 143 4.22 6.63 -4.91
CA ILE A 143 4.10 6.63 -6.38
C ILE A 143 2.90 5.77 -6.79
N THR A 144 2.00 6.35 -7.59
CA THR A 144 0.72 5.71 -7.96
C THR A 144 0.21 6.22 -9.32
N THR A 145 -0.76 5.51 -9.90
CA THR A 145 -1.43 5.88 -11.15
C THR A 145 -2.70 6.72 -10.96
N GLU A 146 -3.05 7.05 -9.72
CA GLU A 146 -4.27 7.78 -9.39
C GLU A 146 -3.96 9.04 -8.59
N ALA A 147 -4.70 10.12 -8.90
CA ALA A 147 -4.61 11.36 -8.16
C ALA A 147 -5.06 11.18 -6.68
N PRO A 148 -4.55 11.98 -5.75
CA PRO A 148 -5.02 11.97 -4.37
C PRO A 148 -6.46 12.49 -4.30
N LYS A 149 -7.24 11.94 -3.35
CA LYS A 149 -8.62 12.35 -3.08
C LYS A 149 -8.78 13.19 -1.80
N MET A 150 -7.67 13.47 -1.11
CA MET A 150 -7.64 14.16 0.18
C MET A 150 -6.84 15.45 0.06
N ASP A 151 -7.35 16.54 0.65
CA ASP A 151 -6.74 17.87 0.56
C ASP A 151 -5.42 18.01 1.34
N GLU A 152 -5.14 17.09 2.26
CA GLU A 152 -3.89 17.05 3.03
C GLU A 152 -2.66 16.61 2.24
N PHE A 153 -2.85 16.06 1.05
CA PHE A 153 -1.77 15.59 0.21
C PHE A 153 -1.40 16.59 -0.88
N SER A 154 -0.12 16.80 -1.05
CA SER A 154 0.46 17.40 -2.25
C SER A 154 0.70 16.31 -3.29
N SER A 155 0.53 16.64 -4.55
CA SER A 155 0.80 15.73 -5.66
C SER A 155 1.46 16.42 -6.84
N GLN A 156 2.22 15.65 -7.60
CA GLN A 156 2.82 16.06 -8.87
C GLN A 156 2.72 14.91 -9.87
N ILE A 157 2.40 15.21 -11.12
CA ILE A 157 2.56 14.26 -12.21
C ILE A 157 4.05 14.17 -12.54
N VAL A 158 4.62 12.96 -12.41
CA VAL A 158 6.04 12.69 -12.57
C VAL A 158 6.36 11.89 -13.82
N GLY A 159 5.35 11.59 -14.62
CA GLY A 159 5.48 10.92 -15.90
C GLY A 159 4.16 10.41 -16.44
N GLN A 160 4.22 9.83 -17.63
CA GLN A 160 3.14 9.08 -18.26
C GLN A 160 3.73 7.82 -18.91
N PHE A 161 2.99 6.72 -18.88
CA PHE A 161 3.38 5.47 -19.53
C PHE A 161 2.22 4.86 -20.29
N GLY A 162 2.54 4.15 -21.36
CA GLY A 162 1.55 3.44 -22.18
C GLY A 162 1.41 2.00 -21.74
N LEU A 163 0.19 1.54 -21.49
CA LEU A 163 -0.16 0.14 -21.34
C LEU A 163 -0.63 -0.42 -22.67
N ALA A 164 -0.04 -1.53 -23.10
CA ALA A 164 -0.50 -2.30 -24.26
C ALA A 164 -0.71 -3.77 -23.86
N LEU A 165 -1.50 -4.48 -24.64
CA LEU A 165 -1.76 -5.90 -24.37
C LEU A 165 -0.64 -6.74 -24.95
N TYR A 166 -0.04 -7.61 -24.13
CA TYR A 166 1.05 -8.48 -24.49
C TYR A 166 0.68 -9.95 -24.27
N ALA A 167 1.22 -10.82 -25.13
CA ALA A 167 1.10 -12.28 -25.06
C ALA A 167 2.47 -12.94 -25.20
N SER A 168 2.54 -14.25 -24.87
CA SER A 168 3.78 -15.04 -25.00
C SER A 168 4.09 -15.51 -26.42
N GLU A 169 3.10 -15.45 -27.33
CA GLU A 169 3.26 -15.90 -28.72
C GLU A 169 3.05 -14.74 -29.69
N PRO A 170 3.80 -14.66 -30.80
CA PRO A 170 3.63 -13.61 -31.79
C PRO A 170 2.35 -13.81 -32.60
N SER A 171 1.84 -12.72 -33.15
CA SER A 171 0.71 -12.70 -34.09
C SER A 171 -0.61 -13.29 -33.56
N MET A 172 -0.81 -13.29 -32.27
CA MET A 172 -2.08 -13.72 -31.64
C MET A 172 -3.11 -12.61 -31.64
N MET A 173 -4.37 -12.99 -31.89
CA MET A 173 -5.53 -12.10 -31.70
C MET A 173 -6.06 -12.27 -30.27
N LYS A 174 -6.64 -11.19 -29.71
CA LYS A 174 -7.18 -11.21 -28.33
C LYS A 174 -8.21 -12.33 -28.12
N ALA A 175 -9.04 -12.61 -29.12
CA ALA A 175 -10.11 -13.63 -29.04
C ALA A 175 -9.59 -15.06 -28.78
N ASP A 176 -8.32 -15.33 -29.11
CA ASP A 176 -7.69 -16.64 -28.95
C ASP A 176 -6.89 -16.80 -27.67
N LEU A 177 -6.88 -15.74 -26.81
CA LEU A 177 -6.02 -15.65 -25.65
C LEU A 177 -6.81 -15.64 -24.35
N THR A 178 -6.29 -16.33 -23.36
CA THR A 178 -6.80 -16.26 -21.99
C THR A 178 -6.38 -14.94 -21.33
N TYR A 179 -7.34 -14.24 -20.74
CA TYR A 179 -7.03 -12.98 -20.06
C TYR A 179 -6.47 -13.18 -18.65
N LEU A 180 -5.32 -12.56 -18.38
CA LEU A 180 -4.70 -12.45 -17.07
C LEU A 180 -4.78 -11.00 -16.61
N ARG A 181 -5.45 -10.75 -15.48
CA ARG A 181 -5.59 -9.42 -14.94
C ARG A 181 -4.39 -9.04 -14.10
N LEU A 182 -3.69 -7.97 -14.53
CA LEU A 182 -2.70 -7.27 -13.73
C LEU A 182 -3.33 -6.00 -13.17
N GLU A 183 -3.30 -5.85 -11.83
CA GLU A 183 -3.96 -4.72 -11.16
C GLU A 183 -3.18 -3.41 -11.38
N TRP A 184 -3.77 -2.49 -12.18
CA TRP A 184 -3.28 -1.13 -12.44
C TRP A 184 -4.10 -0.05 -11.73
N GLY A 185 -4.95 -0.43 -10.78
CA GLY A 185 -5.84 0.46 -10.03
C GLY A 185 -7.28 0.49 -10.54
N PRO A 186 -8.22 1.00 -9.70
CA PRO A 186 -9.65 0.99 -10.01
C PRO A 186 -10.03 1.78 -11.26
N ASP A 187 -9.34 2.90 -11.54
CA ASP A 187 -9.60 3.69 -12.76
C ASP A 187 -9.27 2.88 -14.02
N PHE A 188 -8.25 2.03 -13.98
CA PHE A 188 -7.93 1.15 -15.08
C PHE A 188 -8.94 0.02 -15.22
N GLN A 189 -9.46 -0.52 -14.12
CA GLN A 189 -10.50 -1.56 -14.15
C GLN A 189 -11.78 -1.10 -14.90
N GLN A 190 -12.13 0.18 -14.81
CA GLN A 190 -13.26 0.73 -15.56
C GLN A 190 -13.00 0.74 -17.08
N HIS A 191 -11.77 1.09 -17.49
CA HIS A 191 -11.35 1.01 -18.89
C HIS A 191 -11.27 -0.44 -19.37
N GLU A 192 -10.71 -1.32 -18.52
CA GLU A 192 -10.57 -2.74 -18.79
C GLU A 192 -11.92 -3.40 -19.04
N ALA A 193 -12.96 -3.08 -18.25
CA ALA A 193 -14.30 -3.62 -18.40
C ALA A 193 -14.94 -3.30 -19.77
N GLY A 194 -14.54 -2.20 -20.42
CA GLY A 194 -14.96 -1.87 -21.78
C GLY A 194 -14.18 -2.58 -22.89
N LEU A 195 -13.03 -3.19 -22.54
CA LEU A 195 -12.11 -3.81 -23.49
C LEU A 195 -12.13 -5.34 -23.43
N ILE A 196 -12.70 -5.91 -22.39
CA ILE A 196 -12.82 -7.35 -22.15
C ILE A 196 -14.28 -7.74 -22.31
N ALA A 197 -14.56 -8.86 -22.98
CA ALA A 197 -15.93 -9.33 -23.09
C ALA A 197 -16.51 -9.63 -21.68
N PRO A 198 -17.83 -9.38 -21.45
CA PRO A 198 -18.45 -9.58 -20.14
C PRO A 198 -18.27 -11.00 -19.56
N ASP A 199 -18.10 -11.98 -20.45
CA ASP A 199 -17.94 -13.40 -20.09
C ASP A 199 -16.45 -13.81 -19.90
N ASP A 200 -15.49 -12.91 -20.19
CA ASP A 200 -14.06 -13.18 -20.01
C ASP A 200 -13.66 -13.01 -18.52
N VAL A 201 -13.87 -14.05 -17.75
CA VAL A 201 -13.37 -14.10 -16.36
C VAL A 201 -11.86 -14.29 -16.39
N PRO A 202 -11.06 -13.40 -15.75
CA PRO A 202 -9.62 -13.58 -15.68
C PRO A 202 -9.26 -14.89 -15.00
N GLN A 203 -8.43 -15.72 -15.64
CA GLN A 203 -7.94 -16.97 -15.02
C GLN A 203 -6.92 -16.71 -13.91
N LEU A 204 -6.25 -15.57 -13.96
CA LEU A 204 -5.35 -15.10 -12.93
C LEU A 204 -5.61 -13.62 -12.68
N THR A 205 -5.65 -13.23 -11.41
CA THR A 205 -5.57 -11.83 -10.98
C THR A 205 -4.36 -11.67 -10.07
N THR A 206 -3.48 -10.73 -10.39
CA THR A 206 -2.25 -10.47 -9.62
C THR A 206 -1.89 -8.98 -9.62
N CYS A 207 -1.11 -8.54 -8.64
CA CYS A 207 -0.51 -7.21 -8.60
C CYS A 207 0.97 -7.21 -9.03
N SER A 208 1.53 -8.37 -9.43
CA SER A 208 2.92 -8.54 -9.87
C SER A 208 2.98 -8.79 -11.38
N ALA A 209 3.70 -7.93 -12.10
CA ALA A 209 3.93 -8.08 -13.53
C ALA A 209 4.80 -9.31 -13.85
N GLU A 210 5.77 -9.63 -13.00
CA GLU A 210 6.61 -10.81 -13.15
C GLU A 210 5.81 -12.11 -13.02
N ILE A 211 4.90 -12.20 -12.03
CA ILE A 211 4.00 -13.36 -11.90
C ILE A 211 3.11 -13.48 -13.13
N ALA A 212 2.51 -12.39 -13.59
CA ALA A 212 1.68 -12.40 -14.80
C ALA A 212 2.49 -12.94 -16.00
N CYS A 213 3.67 -12.39 -16.26
CA CYS A 213 4.52 -12.79 -17.38
C CYS A 213 4.92 -14.28 -17.33
N GLN A 214 5.24 -14.80 -16.14
CA GLN A 214 5.61 -16.22 -15.99
C GLN A 214 4.45 -17.16 -16.33
N GLN A 215 3.20 -16.75 -16.18
CA GLN A 215 2.03 -17.59 -16.47
C GLN A 215 1.52 -17.44 -17.90
N LEU A 216 1.91 -16.40 -18.65
CA LEU A 216 1.47 -16.19 -20.03
C LEU A 216 1.70 -17.42 -20.95
N PRO A 217 2.88 -18.07 -20.97
CA PRO A 217 3.10 -19.22 -21.84
C PRO A 217 2.23 -20.43 -21.45
N LEU A 218 2.06 -20.67 -20.15
CA LEU A 218 1.31 -21.81 -19.63
C LEU A 218 -0.18 -21.71 -19.97
N LEU A 219 -0.73 -20.51 -19.85
CA LEU A 219 -2.16 -20.24 -19.99
C LEU A 219 -2.54 -19.80 -21.42
N LYS A 220 -1.58 -19.69 -22.34
CA LYS A 220 -1.76 -19.02 -23.66
C LYS A 220 -2.45 -17.68 -23.44
N GLY A 221 -1.87 -16.89 -22.55
CA GLY A 221 -2.53 -15.72 -21.98
C GLY A 221 -2.09 -14.42 -22.57
N CYS A 222 -2.88 -13.37 -22.26
CA CYS A 222 -2.51 -11.98 -22.48
C CYS A 222 -2.75 -11.13 -21.22
N THR A 223 -1.96 -10.07 -21.08
CA THR A 223 -2.07 -9.10 -19.98
C THR A 223 -1.61 -7.71 -20.39
N TRP A 224 -2.10 -6.68 -19.69
CA TRP A 224 -1.72 -5.29 -19.94
C TRP A 224 -0.39 -4.98 -19.25
N LEU A 225 0.63 -4.58 -20.02
CA LEU A 225 1.97 -4.25 -19.53
C LEU A 225 2.41 -2.87 -20.02
N PRO A 226 3.31 -2.18 -19.28
CA PRO A 226 3.96 -0.98 -19.79
C PRO A 226 4.82 -1.33 -21.01
N ALA A 227 4.55 -0.70 -22.16
CA ALA A 227 5.18 -1.02 -23.43
C ALA A 227 6.71 -0.97 -23.34
N ARG A 228 7.28 0.10 -22.77
CA ARG A 228 8.74 0.24 -22.63
C ARG A 228 9.38 -0.91 -21.81
N TRP A 229 8.69 -1.40 -20.78
CA TRP A 229 9.18 -2.49 -19.95
C TRP A 229 9.02 -3.85 -20.66
N ALA A 230 7.84 -4.09 -21.25
CA ALA A 230 7.55 -5.34 -21.95
C ALA A 230 8.46 -5.57 -23.16
N ASP A 231 8.78 -4.51 -23.91
CA ASP A 231 9.68 -4.56 -25.06
C ASP A 231 11.13 -4.97 -24.69
N THR A 232 11.51 -4.88 -23.41
CA THR A 232 12.80 -5.36 -22.92
C THR A 232 12.79 -6.83 -22.54
N LYS A 233 11.62 -7.47 -22.48
CA LYS A 233 11.46 -8.87 -22.07
C LYS A 233 11.40 -9.80 -23.27
N ALA A 234 12.31 -10.76 -23.30
CA ALA A 234 12.28 -11.81 -24.34
C ALA A 234 11.01 -12.65 -24.24
N GLY A 235 10.40 -12.96 -25.37
CA GLY A 235 9.22 -13.81 -25.45
C GLY A 235 7.89 -13.10 -25.11
N LEU A 236 7.86 -11.78 -25.06
CA LEU A 236 6.64 -10.99 -25.02
C LEU A 236 6.40 -10.32 -26.36
N HIS A 237 5.17 -10.42 -26.86
CA HIS A 237 4.76 -9.88 -28.16
C HIS A 237 3.47 -9.07 -27.98
N THR A 238 3.38 -7.92 -28.65
CA THR A 238 2.16 -7.13 -28.65
C THR A 238 1.04 -7.89 -29.36
N VAL A 239 -0.12 -7.96 -28.72
CA VAL A 239 -1.33 -8.57 -29.33
C VAL A 239 -1.80 -7.73 -30.51
N ILE A 240 -2.21 -8.36 -31.60
CA ILE A 240 -2.74 -7.68 -32.79
C ILE A 240 -3.97 -6.85 -32.39
N ASP A 241 -4.07 -5.65 -32.95
CA ASP A 241 -5.12 -4.65 -32.65
C ASP A 241 -5.14 -4.14 -31.20
N SER A 242 -4.06 -4.36 -30.44
CA SER A 242 -3.91 -3.75 -29.11
C SER A 242 -3.73 -2.23 -29.24
N THR A 243 -4.61 -1.48 -28.59
CA THR A 243 -4.46 -0.03 -28.45
C THR A 243 -3.63 0.30 -27.23
N THR A 244 -2.76 1.30 -27.33
CA THR A 244 -1.99 1.76 -26.17
C THR A 244 -2.82 2.73 -25.33
N ILE A 245 -2.96 2.43 -24.04
CA ILE A 245 -3.67 3.26 -23.07
C ILE A 245 -2.65 4.07 -22.28
N SER A 246 -2.69 5.39 -22.40
CA SER A 246 -1.80 6.27 -21.63
C SER A 246 -2.25 6.41 -20.18
N ARG A 247 -1.33 6.26 -19.24
CA ARG A 247 -1.58 6.39 -17.79
C ARG A 247 -0.65 7.42 -17.18
N PRO A 248 -1.17 8.38 -16.39
CA PRO A 248 -0.33 9.28 -15.61
C PRO A 248 0.31 8.55 -14.42
N LEU A 249 1.47 9.02 -14.03
CA LEU A 249 2.16 8.60 -12.81
C LEU A 249 2.23 9.79 -11.85
N TYR A 250 1.71 9.62 -10.66
CA TYR A 250 1.67 10.63 -9.61
C TYR A 250 2.68 10.32 -8.51
N ALA A 251 3.39 11.33 -8.05
CA ALA A 251 4.07 11.35 -6.77
C ALA A 251 3.18 12.08 -5.77
N ILE A 252 2.93 11.49 -4.61
CA ILE A 252 2.04 12.01 -3.57
C ILE A 252 2.78 12.02 -2.23
N TRP A 253 2.67 13.12 -1.48
CA TRP A 253 3.24 13.28 -0.14
C TRP A 253 2.39 14.18 0.73
N LEU A 254 2.63 14.20 2.05
CA LEU A 254 1.92 15.12 2.96
C LEU A 254 2.34 16.57 2.71
N GLN A 255 1.37 17.50 2.66
CA GLN A 255 1.61 18.93 2.49
C GLN A 255 2.50 19.51 3.60
N ASN A 256 2.37 19.00 4.82
CA ASN A 256 3.14 19.42 5.98
C ASN A 256 4.30 18.46 6.31
N SER A 257 4.86 17.77 5.28
CA SER A 257 6.05 16.95 5.43
C SER A 257 7.27 17.83 5.67
N ASP A 258 8.11 17.48 6.63
CA ASP A 258 9.42 18.08 6.90
C ASP A 258 10.45 17.76 5.79
N LYS A 259 10.19 16.72 4.98
CA LYS A 259 11.03 16.29 3.85
C LYS A 259 10.63 16.89 2.49
N GLN A 260 9.79 17.93 2.45
CA GLN A 260 9.32 18.50 1.17
C GLN A 260 10.45 18.92 0.20
N SER A 261 11.51 19.53 0.73
CA SER A 261 12.66 19.92 -0.09
C SER A 261 13.35 18.71 -0.70
N GLN A 262 13.54 17.66 0.11
CA GLN A 262 14.15 16.41 -0.31
C GLN A 262 13.28 15.67 -1.33
N ILE A 263 11.95 15.60 -1.13
CA ILE A 263 11.01 15.04 -2.11
C ILE A 263 11.15 15.74 -3.46
N LYS A 264 11.11 17.07 -3.48
CA LYS A 264 11.24 17.85 -4.71
C LYS A 264 12.59 17.63 -5.40
N ASP A 265 13.65 17.41 -4.63
CA ASP A 265 14.97 17.13 -5.18
C ASP A 265 15.05 15.73 -5.82
N LEU A 266 14.53 14.71 -5.14
CA LEU A 266 14.44 13.34 -5.68
C LEU A 266 13.59 13.27 -6.96
N LEU A 267 12.50 14.04 -7.04
CA LEU A 267 11.60 14.07 -8.19
C LEU A 267 12.18 14.82 -9.41
N LYS A 268 13.34 15.50 -9.30
CA LYS A 268 14.07 16.01 -10.47
C LYS A 268 14.68 14.89 -11.31
N ILE A 269 14.92 13.73 -10.70
CA ILE A 269 15.40 12.54 -11.41
C ILE A 269 14.20 11.88 -12.08
N ASN A 270 14.19 11.89 -13.40
CA ASN A 270 13.07 11.39 -14.19
C ASN A 270 12.80 9.91 -13.91
N ILE A 271 11.58 9.57 -13.53
CA ILE A 271 11.16 8.18 -13.23
C ILE A 271 11.12 7.35 -14.52
N MET A 272 10.86 7.98 -15.66
CA MET A 272 10.55 7.32 -16.92
C MET A 272 11.78 7.07 -17.83
N GLU A 273 12.94 7.53 -17.45
CA GLU A 273 14.20 7.22 -18.14
C GLU A 273 14.75 5.85 -17.71
#